data_b2649625e21898d0983b24a61651dc22
#
_entry.id   b2649625e21898d0983b24a61651dc22
#
_cell.length_a   1.000
_cell.length_b   1.000
_cell.length_c   1.000
_cell.angle_alpha   90.00
_cell.angle_beta   90.00
_cell.angle_gamma   90.00
#
_symmetry.space_group_name_H-M   'P 1'
#
loop_
_entity.id
_entity.type
_entity.pdbx_description
1 polymer ?
#
loop_
_entity_poly.entity_id
_entity_poly.type
_entity_poly.pdbx_seq_one_letter_code
_entity_poly.pdbx_strand_id
1 'polypeptide(L)'
;MIGNAPLSRLLRSLPLLAALLIAASSLRVVVAADPVKTNPAKVYMHYMPWFETPATLGGSAWGWHWKMSNKNPNVVDSQGRRQIAAHYYPKIGPYASRDADVIEYHLLLMKMSGVDGVMVNWYGVQGSNGDINDLLNSSNAIIAQTNDFGLDYNVVLEDRFSTNISQAKANVAYLRDNYFNDPNYIRINADNDPLLNVFGPIAFQQPAQWTEILGQAGEPVDFQTLWYERNDAGVNADGEYAWIYQDASRTYDQHVEDFYKFRATASGSFGGVAFPGFNDYYVQGGVGDIIPFDIPHNNGQVLDRTLSLANQYASKLDFVQLATWNDFGEGTMFEPTVETGYDYLLKLQDFTGVEYGEAELELVFQLYRARKAYAGDAAKQTLLDNAAALLNDLQISDARSIIDNLLPPGDFDGNGTVDGADFLVWQRENGSTGYYPLKQNAADGNADGVVDDADLDLWRQYLGFVSTSIGAAAAAAVPEPAALPLILAAAAFCGLRRRR
;
A
#
# COMPACT_ATOMS: atom_id res chain seq x y z
N MET A 1 79.29 -30.69 -23.37
CA MET A 1 78.63 -29.54 -24.03
C MET A 1 77.15 -29.57 -23.67
N ILE A 2 76.75 -28.82 -22.68
CA ILE A 2 75.41 -28.83 -22.12
C ILE A 2 74.77 -27.50 -22.62
N GLY A 3 73.73 -27.63 -23.41
CA GLY A 3 73.03 -26.48 -23.97
C GLY A 3 71.96 -25.92 -22.99
N ASN A 4 72.05 -24.63 -22.73
CA ASN A 4 71.06 -23.86 -21.95
C ASN A 4 69.81 -23.65 -22.75
N ALA A 5 68.64 -23.98 -22.21
CA ALA A 5 67.32 -23.57 -22.68
C ALA A 5 66.76 -22.45 -21.79
N PRO A 6 66.16 -21.40 -22.33
CA PRO A 6 65.77 -20.22 -21.54
C PRO A 6 64.41 -20.36 -20.84
N LEU A 7 64.40 -20.05 -19.57
CA LEU A 7 63.22 -19.80 -18.71
C LEU A 7 62.48 -18.51 -19.16
N SER A 8 61.58 -18.57 -20.11
CA SER A 8 60.80 -17.36 -20.47
C SER A 8 59.36 -17.64 -20.96
N ARG A 9 58.68 -18.69 -20.45
CA ARG A 9 57.27 -18.97 -20.83
C ARG A 9 56.32 -19.25 -19.67
N LEU A 10 56.63 -18.85 -18.42
CA LEU A 10 55.78 -19.14 -17.26
C LEU A 10 55.17 -17.89 -16.56
N LEU A 11 55.20 -16.73 -17.20
CA LEU A 11 54.75 -15.47 -16.58
C LEU A 11 53.67 -14.72 -17.36
N ARG A 12 52.85 -15.41 -18.19
CA ARG A 12 51.77 -14.77 -18.96
C ARG A 12 50.35 -15.27 -18.65
N SER A 13 50.15 -16.14 -17.65
CA SER A 13 48.85 -16.72 -17.33
C SER A 13 48.26 -16.27 -15.97
N LEU A 14 48.89 -15.33 -15.24
CA LEU A 14 48.36 -14.86 -13.94
C LEU A 14 47.35 -13.69 -13.98
N PRO A 15 47.23 -12.83 -15.02
CA PRO A 15 46.25 -11.77 -14.96
C PRO A 15 44.84 -12.19 -15.38
N LEU A 16 44.60 -13.35 -15.99
CA LEU A 16 43.23 -13.77 -16.36
C LEU A 16 42.48 -14.50 -15.23
N LEU A 17 43.18 -15.09 -14.26
CA LEU A 17 42.52 -15.73 -13.10
C LEU A 17 42.09 -14.71 -12.02
N ALA A 18 42.78 -13.59 -11.91
CA ALA A 18 42.40 -12.53 -10.98
C ALA A 18 41.17 -11.74 -11.44
N ALA A 19 40.97 -11.62 -12.77
CA ALA A 19 39.79 -10.96 -13.33
C ALA A 19 38.50 -11.81 -13.26
N LEU A 20 38.61 -13.14 -13.13
CA LEU A 20 37.43 -14.02 -12.95
C LEU A 20 36.97 -14.15 -11.49
N LEU A 21 37.76 -13.75 -10.52
CA LEU A 21 37.41 -13.79 -9.09
C LEU A 21 36.72 -12.52 -8.56
N ILE A 22 36.70 -11.44 -9.34
CA ILE A 22 36.02 -10.19 -8.99
C ILE A 22 34.58 -10.12 -9.56
N ALA A 23 34.21 -11.00 -10.47
CA ALA A 23 32.87 -11.05 -11.07
C ALA A 23 31.89 -12.00 -10.34
N ALA A 24 32.28 -12.57 -9.20
CA ALA A 24 31.40 -13.26 -8.29
C ALA A 24 30.92 -12.32 -7.17
N SER A 25 30.53 -11.08 -7.52
CA SER A 25 29.66 -10.30 -6.66
C SER A 25 28.30 -11.03 -6.65
N SER A 26 28.06 -11.69 -5.54
CA SER A 26 26.79 -12.31 -5.16
C SER A 26 25.63 -11.45 -5.66
N LEU A 27 24.80 -11.98 -6.55
CA LEU A 27 23.42 -11.58 -6.68
C LEU A 27 22.80 -11.77 -5.28
N ARG A 28 22.85 -10.73 -4.47
CA ARG A 28 21.93 -10.64 -3.35
C ARG A 28 20.57 -10.43 -4.01
N VAL A 29 19.72 -11.40 -3.92
CA VAL A 29 18.28 -11.15 -3.93
C VAL A 29 18.11 -10.21 -2.75
N VAL A 30 17.90 -8.93 -3.02
CA VAL A 30 17.55 -7.97 -1.99
C VAL A 30 16.12 -8.36 -1.63
N VAL A 31 15.97 -9.10 -0.55
CA VAL A 31 14.67 -9.32 0.09
C VAL A 31 14.44 -8.05 0.89
N ALA A 32 13.33 -7.37 0.61
CA ALA A 32 12.93 -6.19 1.37
C ALA A 32 13.01 -6.48 2.88
N ALA A 33 13.60 -5.58 3.65
CA ALA A 33 13.71 -5.79 5.10
C ALA A 33 12.33 -5.63 5.74
N ASP A 34 11.97 -6.54 6.64
CA ASP A 34 10.74 -6.42 7.43
C ASP A 34 10.98 -5.55 8.67
N PRO A 35 10.04 -4.66 9.03
CA PRO A 35 10.14 -3.90 10.27
C PRO A 35 10.05 -4.84 11.48
N VAL A 36 10.87 -4.58 12.49
CA VAL A 36 10.82 -5.35 13.73
C VAL A 36 9.60 -4.90 14.53
N LYS A 37 8.68 -5.83 14.77
CA LYS A 37 7.48 -5.63 15.57
C LYS A 37 7.64 -6.25 16.96
N THR A 38 7.16 -5.57 17.99
CA THR A 38 7.07 -6.16 19.34
C THR A 38 5.77 -6.90 19.57
N ASN A 39 4.70 -6.52 18.84
CA ASN A 39 3.44 -7.27 18.80
C ASN A 39 3.50 -8.32 17.67
N PRO A 40 3.39 -9.62 17.96
CA PRO A 40 3.50 -10.68 16.96
C PRO A 40 2.22 -10.86 16.11
N ALA A 41 1.14 -10.13 16.40
CA ALA A 41 -0.10 -10.25 15.67
C ALA A 41 0.13 -9.97 14.16
N LYS A 42 -0.43 -10.81 13.30
CA LYS A 42 -0.50 -10.53 11.86
C LYS A 42 -1.54 -9.44 11.62
N VAL A 43 -1.15 -8.42 10.87
CA VAL A 43 -1.98 -7.22 10.61
C VAL A 43 -2.09 -7.03 9.11
N TYR A 44 -3.31 -7.09 8.58
CA TYR A 44 -3.58 -6.93 7.16
C TYR A 44 -4.49 -5.74 6.89
N MET A 45 -4.13 -4.92 5.93
CA MET A 45 -4.84 -3.70 5.58
C MET A 45 -5.83 -3.94 4.46
N HIS A 46 -7.12 -3.74 4.71
CA HIS A 46 -8.15 -3.81 3.67
C HIS A 46 -8.06 -2.59 2.75
N TYR A 47 -7.80 -2.83 1.47
CA TYR A 47 -7.50 -1.81 0.47
C TYR A 47 -8.58 -1.73 -0.60
N MET A 48 -9.05 -0.51 -0.89
CA MET A 48 -10.05 -0.22 -1.91
C MET A 48 -9.39 0.25 -3.21
N PRO A 49 -9.33 -0.56 -4.29
CA PRO A 49 -8.62 -0.24 -5.53
C PRO A 49 -9.48 0.51 -6.57
N TRP A 50 -10.47 1.26 -6.17
CA TRP A 50 -11.57 1.74 -7.03
C TRP A 50 -11.53 3.22 -7.39
N PHE A 51 -10.47 3.94 -7.03
CA PHE A 51 -10.34 5.36 -7.33
C PHE A 51 -9.80 5.61 -8.73
N GLU A 52 -10.51 6.42 -9.50
CA GLU A 52 -10.18 6.76 -10.87
C GLU A 52 -10.23 8.27 -11.10
N THR A 53 -9.29 8.77 -11.90
CA THR A 53 -9.15 10.20 -12.25
C THR A 53 -9.17 10.40 -13.77
N PRO A 54 -9.17 11.64 -14.23
CA PRO A 54 -9.01 11.93 -15.67
C PRO A 54 -7.76 11.33 -16.30
N ALA A 55 -6.71 11.08 -15.53
CA ALA A 55 -5.48 10.43 -16.02
C ALA A 55 -5.71 8.97 -16.44
N THR A 56 -6.65 8.28 -15.80
CA THR A 56 -6.97 6.88 -16.07
C THR A 56 -8.19 6.69 -16.95
N LEU A 57 -9.19 7.57 -16.82
CA LEU A 57 -10.44 7.50 -17.58
C LEU A 57 -10.43 8.34 -18.85
N GLY A 58 -9.51 9.31 -18.93
CA GLY A 58 -9.44 10.27 -20.03
C GLY A 58 -10.39 11.46 -19.91
N GLY A 59 -10.11 12.52 -20.67
CA GLY A 59 -10.91 13.74 -20.67
C GLY A 59 -10.98 14.42 -19.31
N SER A 60 -12.17 14.66 -18.79
CA SER A 60 -12.44 15.23 -17.47
C SER A 60 -13.21 14.26 -16.55
N ALA A 61 -13.22 12.98 -16.89
CA ALA A 61 -13.98 11.96 -16.16
C ALA A 61 -13.32 11.60 -14.83
N TRP A 62 -14.13 11.37 -13.81
CA TRP A 62 -13.73 10.90 -12.49
C TRP A 62 -14.52 9.65 -12.14
N GLY A 63 -13.91 8.71 -11.42
CA GLY A 63 -14.53 7.51 -10.89
C GLY A 63 -15.68 7.81 -9.93
N TRP A 64 -16.58 6.85 -9.77
CA TRP A 64 -17.76 7.00 -8.92
C TRP A 64 -17.39 7.30 -7.47
N HIS A 65 -16.37 6.65 -6.94
CA HIS A 65 -15.98 6.77 -5.53
C HIS A 65 -15.45 8.17 -5.16
N TRP A 66 -14.95 8.97 -6.14
CA TRP A 66 -14.62 10.38 -5.89
C TRP A 66 -15.81 11.34 -6.03
N LYS A 67 -16.86 10.94 -6.73
CA LYS A 67 -17.96 11.88 -7.06
C LYS A 67 -19.34 11.43 -6.55
N MET A 68 -19.55 10.13 -6.29
CA MET A 68 -20.88 9.56 -6.09
C MET A 68 -21.89 10.09 -7.13
N SER A 69 -23.08 10.55 -6.72
CA SER A 69 -24.12 11.03 -7.64
C SER A 69 -24.12 12.55 -7.89
N ASN A 70 -23.48 13.35 -7.01
CA ASN A 70 -23.68 14.81 -7.04
C ASN A 70 -22.41 15.66 -6.84
N LYS A 71 -21.23 15.07 -6.70
CA LYS A 71 -19.96 15.81 -6.57
C LYS A 71 -19.24 15.91 -7.91
N ASN A 72 -18.46 16.96 -8.06
CA ASN A 72 -17.67 17.21 -9.28
C ASN A 72 -16.23 17.60 -8.91
N PRO A 73 -15.29 16.65 -8.94
CA PRO A 73 -13.89 16.94 -8.58
C PRO A 73 -13.16 17.87 -9.55
N ASN A 74 -13.79 18.27 -10.67
CA ASN A 74 -13.27 19.35 -11.51
C ASN A 74 -13.51 20.75 -10.91
N VAL A 75 -14.42 20.87 -9.93
CA VAL A 75 -14.60 22.08 -9.14
C VAL A 75 -13.57 22.12 -8.04
N VAL A 76 -12.84 23.23 -7.95
CA VAL A 76 -11.76 23.47 -6.99
C VAL A 76 -12.11 24.72 -6.19
N ASP A 77 -12.01 24.69 -4.88
CA ASP A 77 -12.23 25.84 -4.03
C ASP A 77 -11.01 26.79 -3.99
N SER A 78 -11.13 27.89 -3.26
CA SER A 78 -10.07 28.90 -3.15
C SER A 78 -8.81 28.41 -2.45
N GLN A 79 -8.91 27.28 -1.72
CA GLN A 79 -7.81 26.65 -0.99
C GLN A 79 -7.16 25.51 -1.77
N GLY A 80 -7.61 25.22 -2.99
CA GLY A 80 -7.08 24.14 -3.83
C GLY A 80 -7.73 22.78 -3.61
N ARG A 81 -8.77 22.64 -2.78
CA ARG A 81 -9.46 21.36 -2.59
C ARG A 81 -10.46 21.10 -3.72
N ARG A 82 -10.39 19.89 -4.27
CA ARG A 82 -11.40 19.40 -5.19
C ARG A 82 -12.67 19.01 -4.47
N GLN A 83 -13.82 19.22 -5.09
CA GLN A 83 -15.11 18.77 -4.54
C GLN A 83 -15.23 17.25 -4.70
N ILE A 84 -14.93 16.49 -3.66
CA ILE A 84 -15.03 15.03 -3.61
C ILE A 84 -16.18 14.55 -2.73
N ALA A 85 -16.57 13.28 -2.90
CA ALA A 85 -17.62 12.63 -2.11
C ALA A 85 -17.00 11.96 -0.87
N ALA A 86 -16.50 12.79 0.05
CA ALA A 86 -15.89 12.34 1.30
C ALA A 86 -15.98 13.45 2.37
N HIS A 87 -16.01 13.04 3.64
CA HIS A 87 -15.87 13.94 4.78
C HIS A 87 -14.41 14.29 5.08
N TYR A 88 -13.49 13.42 4.69
CA TYR A 88 -12.05 13.54 4.93
C TYR A 88 -11.32 13.72 3.61
N TYR A 89 -10.33 14.61 3.59
CA TYR A 89 -9.60 14.93 2.35
C TYR A 89 -8.23 14.24 2.38
N PRO A 90 -7.89 13.39 1.37
CA PRO A 90 -6.58 12.74 1.34
C PRO A 90 -5.43 13.75 1.41
N LYS A 91 -4.40 13.51 2.23
CA LYS A 91 -3.21 14.39 2.33
C LYS A 91 -2.54 14.58 0.97
N ILE A 92 -2.55 13.57 0.11
CA ILE A 92 -2.02 13.62 -1.27
C ILE A 92 -3.02 14.15 -2.32
N GLY A 93 -4.22 14.56 -1.88
CA GLY A 93 -5.33 14.90 -2.78
C GLY A 93 -5.96 13.68 -3.44
N PRO A 94 -7.08 13.83 -4.18
CA PRO A 94 -7.72 12.70 -4.85
C PRO A 94 -6.87 12.18 -6.01
N TYR A 95 -6.73 10.86 -6.08
CA TYR A 95 -5.78 10.11 -6.90
C TYR A 95 -6.46 8.98 -7.70
N ALA A 96 -5.70 8.35 -8.59
CA ALA A 96 -6.04 7.08 -9.21
C ALA A 96 -5.34 5.92 -8.48
N SER A 97 -6.08 4.85 -8.14
CA SER A 97 -5.54 3.70 -7.40
C SER A 97 -4.39 2.98 -8.12
N ARG A 98 -4.29 3.10 -9.45
CA ARG A 98 -3.22 2.49 -10.25
C ARG A 98 -2.04 3.43 -10.56
N ASP A 99 -1.98 4.63 -9.98
CA ASP A 99 -0.81 5.51 -10.06
C ASP A 99 0.35 4.89 -9.27
N ALA A 100 1.48 4.62 -9.92
CA ALA A 100 2.60 3.91 -9.30
C ALA A 100 3.20 4.65 -8.10
N ASP A 101 3.28 5.99 -8.16
CA ASP A 101 3.78 6.79 -7.04
C ASP A 101 2.82 6.76 -5.85
N VAL A 102 1.50 6.66 -6.11
CA VAL A 102 0.48 6.51 -5.05
C VAL A 102 0.60 5.13 -4.40
N ILE A 103 0.78 4.07 -5.18
CA ILE A 103 0.97 2.72 -4.64
C ILE A 103 2.26 2.66 -3.80
N GLU A 104 3.38 3.20 -4.30
CA GLU A 104 4.65 3.31 -3.54
C GLU A 104 4.42 4.03 -2.20
N TYR A 105 3.76 5.17 -2.21
CA TYR A 105 3.42 5.94 -1.01
C TYR A 105 2.60 5.12 -0.02
N HIS A 106 1.54 4.45 -0.47
CA HIS A 106 0.67 3.63 0.37
C HIS A 106 1.41 2.45 0.98
N LEU A 107 2.14 1.67 0.17
CA LEU A 107 2.83 0.46 0.64
C LEU A 107 3.98 0.81 1.60
N LEU A 108 4.72 1.89 1.37
CA LEU A 108 5.74 2.37 2.31
C LEU A 108 5.15 2.82 3.65
N LEU A 109 4.04 3.56 3.64
CA LEU A 109 3.35 3.94 4.89
C LEU A 109 2.85 2.72 5.66
N MET A 110 2.26 1.73 4.99
CA MET A 110 1.83 0.48 5.60
C MET A 110 3.02 -0.25 6.22
N LYS A 111 4.13 -0.38 5.49
CA LYS A 111 5.35 -1.01 5.97
C LYS A 111 5.92 -0.31 7.21
N MET A 112 6.06 1.03 7.17
CA MET A 112 6.52 1.81 8.32
C MET A 112 5.57 1.74 9.53
N SER A 113 4.34 1.29 9.32
CA SER A 113 3.34 1.09 10.39
C SER A 113 3.23 -0.36 10.85
N GLY A 114 4.09 -1.27 10.35
CA GLY A 114 4.14 -2.67 10.77
C GLY A 114 2.98 -3.51 10.23
N VAL A 115 2.39 -3.11 9.10
CA VAL A 115 1.42 -3.93 8.36
C VAL A 115 2.14 -5.07 7.67
N ASP A 116 1.59 -6.29 7.75
CA ASP A 116 2.19 -7.51 7.17
C ASP A 116 1.70 -7.74 5.73
N GLY A 117 0.54 -7.20 5.34
CA GLY A 117 -0.01 -7.43 4.01
C GLY A 117 -1.28 -6.66 3.70
N VAL A 118 -1.77 -6.85 2.49
CA VAL A 118 -2.91 -6.10 1.92
C VAL A 118 -4.04 -7.06 1.56
N MET A 119 -5.24 -6.79 2.06
CA MET A 119 -6.48 -7.47 1.67
C MET A 119 -7.17 -6.63 0.60
N VAL A 120 -7.01 -7.02 -0.67
CA VAL A 120 -7.50 -6.21 -1.80
C VAL A 120 -8.99 -6.48 -2.03
N ASN A 121 -9.83 -5.45 -1.91
CA ASN A 121 -11.24 -5.56 -2.26
C ASN A 121 -11.38 -5.85 -3.77
N TRP A 122 -12.03 -6.96 -4.15
CA TRP A 122 -11.92 -7.50 -5.50
C TRP A 122 -13.29 -7.90 -6.09
N TYR A 123 -13.65 -7.27 -7.20
CA TYR A 123 -14.96 -7.48 -7.83
C TYR A 123 -15.00 -8.65 -8.81
N GLY A 124 -13.85 -9.29 -9.05
CA GLY A 124 -13.73 -10.38 -10.03
C GLY A 124 -13.27 -9.91 -11.41
N VAL A 125 -13.34 -10.83 -12.36
CA VAL A 125 -13.02 -10.62 -13.79
C VAL A 125 -14.27 -10.67 -14.66
N GLN A 126 -15.39 -11.16 -14.11
CA GLN A 126 -16.69 -11.24 -14.75
C GLN A 126 -17.77 -10.86 -13.75
N GLY A 127 -18.66 -9.97 -14.17
CA GLY A 127 -19.76 -9.52 -13.32
C GLY A 127 -20.58 -8.40 -13.94
N SER A 128 -21.48 -7.83 -13.14
CA SER A 128 -22.42 -6.79 -13.56
C SER A 128 -21.89 -5.37 -13.37
N ASN A 129 -20.74 -5.19 -12.69
CA ASN A 129 -20.21 -3.86 -12.46
C ASN A 129 -19.56 -3.30 -13.73
N GLY A 130 -19.94 -2.06 -14.10
CA GLY A 130 -19.51 -1.44 -15.36
C GLY A 130 -18.01 -1.07 -15.41
N ASP A 131 -17.36 -0.93 -14.26
CA ASP A 131 -15.94 -0.60 -14.11
C ASP A 131 -15.05 -1.79 -13.66
N ILE A 132 -15.56 -3.01 -13.75
CA ILE A 132 -14.87 -4.23 -13.28
C ILE A 132 -13.46 -4.38 -13.87
N ASN A 133 -13.23 -3.96 -15.12
CA ASN A 133 -11.92 -4.02 -15.76
C ASN A 133 -10.94 -2.97 -15.19
N ASP A 134 -11.43 -1.77 -14.85
CA ASP A 134 -10.59 -0.74 -14.22
C ASP A 134 -10.22 -1.14 -12.81
N LEU A 135 -11.15 -1.74 -12.07
CA LEU A 135 -10.89 -2.31 -10.74
C LEU A 135 -9.88 -3.46 -10.78
N LEU A 136 -10.01 -4.37 -11.77
CA LEU A 136 -9.05 -5.45 -11.96
C LEU A 136 -7.65 -4.90 -12.30
N ASN A 137 -7.56 -3.89 -13.17
CA ASN A 137 -6.29 -3.25 -13.52
C ASN A 137 -5.65 -2.58 -12.30
N SER A 138 -6.44 -1.90 -11.47
CA SER A 138 -5.96 -1.27 -10.24
C SER A 138 -5.51 -2.32 -9.22
N SER A 139 -6.29 -3.40 -9.03
CA SER A 139 -5.92 -4.53 -8.16
C SER A 139 -4.61 -5.17 -8.59
N ASN A 140 -4.46 -5.46 -9.89
CA ASN A 140 -3.23 -6.02 -10.45
C ASN A 140 -2.02 -5.09 -10.28
N ALA A 141 -2.21 -3.76 -10.41
CA ALA A 141 -1.13 -2.79 -10.21
C ALA A 141 -0.63 -2.77 -8.76
N ILE A 142 -1.54 -2.87 -7.77
CA ILE A 142 -1.20 -2.94 -6.36
C ILE A 142 -0.51 -4.26 -6.04
N ILE A 143 -1.11 -5.39 -6.44
CA ILE A 143 -0.58 -6.75 -6.19
C ILE A 143 0.83 -6.90 -6.77
N ALA A 144 1.08 -6.36 -7.96
CA ALA A 144 2.40 -6.44 -8.59
C ALA A 144 3.51 -5.73 -7.77
N GLN A 145 3.16 -4.72 -6.97
CA GLN A 145 4.12 -3.99 -6.15
C GLN A 145 4.26 -4.53 -4.71
N THR A 146 3.29 -5.29 -4.18
CA THR A 146 3.39 -5.81 -2.81
C THR A 146 4.66 -6.63 -2.59
N ASN A 147 5.05 -7.44 -3.58
CA ASN A 147 6.28 -8.24 -3.53
C ASN A 147 7.54 -7.39 -3.40
N ASP A 148 7.59 -6.24 -4.09
CA ASP A 148 8.74 -5.34 -4.05
C ASP A 148 8.92 -4.71 -2.68
N PHE A 149 7.82 -4.53 -1.94
CA PHE A 149 7.83 -3.94 -0.59
C PHE A 149 7.85 -4.96 0.55
N GLY A 150 7.88 -6.27 0.25
CA GLY A 150 7.88 -7.33 1.27
C GLY A 150 6.55 -7.45 2.01
N LEU A 151 5.44 -7.07 1.37
CA LEU A 151 4.10 -7.22 1.91
C LEU A 151 3.39 -8.42 1.26
N ASP A 152 2.70 -9.20 2.08
CA ASP A 152 1.82 -10.25 1.60
C ASP A 152 0.51 -9.65 1.04
N TYR A 153 -0.27 -10.46 0.31
CA TYR A 153 -1.61 -10.04 -0.11
C TYR A 153 -2.59 -11.20 -0.19
N ASN A 154 -3.87 -10.89 -0.08
CA ASN A 154 -4.97 -11.72 -0.54
C ASN A 154 -6.07 -10.87 -1.15
N VAL A 155 -7.16 -11.49 -1.59
CA VAL A 155 -8.33 -10.80 -2.11
C VAL A 155 -9.55 -11.00 -1.21
N VAL A 156 -10.39 -9.97 -1.14
CA VAL A 156 -11.73 -10.03 -0.55
C VAL A 156 -12.72 -9.97 -1.70
N LEU A 157 -13.32 -11.11 -2.03
CA LEU A 157 -14.23 -11.25 -3.17
C LEU A 157 -15.58 -10.58 -2.88
N GLU A 158 -16.01 -9.69 -3.74
CA GLU A 158 -17.37 -9.12 -3.75
C GLU A 158 -18.29 -9.99 -4.60
N ASP A 159 -18.88 -11.02 -4.01
CA ASP A 159 -19.70 -12.00 -4.74
C ASP A 159 -20.96 -11.40 -5.37
N ARG A 160 -21.47 -10.28 -4.81
CA ARG A 160 -22.67 -9.57 -5.28
C ARG A 160 -22.61 -9.10 -6.73
N PHE A 161 -21.43 -8.94 -7.29
CA PHE A 161 -21.26 -8.53 -8.68
C PHE A 161 -21.31 -9.70 -9.66
N SER A 162 -21.20 -10.93 -9.21
CA SER A 162 -21.41 -12.12 -10.04
C SER A 162 -22.90 -12.42 -10.18
N THR A 163 -23.45 -12.34 -11.39
CA THR A 163 -24.88 -12.51 -11.63
C THR A 163 -25.32 -13.97 -11.70
N ASN A 164 -24.37 -14.92 -11.76
CA ASN A 164 -24.61 -16.36 -11.83
C ASN A 164 -23.36 -17.15 -11.40
N ILE A 165 -23.57 -18.43 -11.09
CA ILE A 165 -22.51 -19.34 -10.64
C ILE A 165 -21.35 -19.45 -11.67
N SER A 166 -21.65 -19.38 -12.96
CA SER A 166 -20.61 -19.49 -13.99
C SER A 166 -19.61 -18.33 -13.91
N GLN A 167 -20.07 -17.11 -13.64
CA GLN A 167 -19.20 -15.95 -13.42
C GLN A 167 -18.38 -16.10 -12.13
N ALA A 168 -19.00 -16.50 -11.02
CA ALA A 168 -18.31 -16.73 -9.76
C ALA A 168 -17.22 -17.82 -9.89
N LYS A 169 -17.52 -18.90 -10.61
CA LYS A 169 -16.54 -19.97 -10.95
C LYS A 169 -15.36 -19.42 -11.77
N ALA A 170 -15.63 -18.56 -12.76
CA ALA A 170 -14.59 -17.93 -13.56
C ALA A 170 -13.70 -16.99 -12.72
N ASN A 171 -14.30 -16.29 -11.75
CA ASN A 171 -13.58 -15.45 -10.82
C ASN A 171 -12.60 -16.28 -9.94
N VAL A 172 -13.07 -17.40 -9.35
CA VAL A 172 -12.20 -18.29 -8.55
C VAL A 172 -11.13 -18.98 -9.42
N ALA A 173 -11.48 -19.39 -10.65
CA ALA A 173 -10.49 -19.93 -11.59
C ALA A 173 -9.39 -18.92 -11.92
N TYR A 174 -9.73 -17.62 -12.04
CA TYR A 174 -8.74 -16.57 -12.23
C TYR A 174 -7.78 -16.44 -11.03
N LEU A 175 -8.28 -16.53 -9.79
CA LEU A 175 -7.45 -16.50 -8.58
C LEU A 175 -6.44 -17.66 -8.58
N ARG A 176 -6.91 -18.89 -8.87
CA ARG A 176 -6.03 -20.05 -9.03
C ARG A 176 -4.92 -19.83 -10.05
N ASP A 177 -5.29 -19.31 -11.24
CA ASP A 177 -4.37 -19.23 -12.37
C ASP A 177 -3.37 -18.06 -12.25
N ASN A 178 -3.70 -17.00 -11.46
CA ASN A 178 -2.92 -15.78 -11.42
C ASN A 178 -2.38 -15.40 -10.04
N TYR A 179 -3.04 -15.81 -8.92
CA TYR A 179 -2.68 -15.33 -7.59
C TYR A 179 -2.23 -16.44 -6.63
N PHE A 180 -2.91 -17.59 -6.57
CA PHE A 180 -2.65 -18.60 -5.54
C PHE A 180 -1.25 -19.21 -5.59
N ASN A 181 -0.57 -19.17 -6.73
CA ASN A 181 0.81 -19.63 -6.87
C ASN A 181 1.87 -18.55 -6.56
N ASP A 182 1.44 -17.32 -6.26
CA ASP A 182 2.35 -16.25 -5.86
C ASP A 182 2.87 -16.55 -4.43
N PRO A 183 4.18 -16.51 -4.19
CA PRO A 183 4.75 -16.77 -2.86
C PRO A 183 4.29 -15.78 -1.78
N ASN A 184 3.86 -14.57 -2.17
CA ASN A 184 3.35 -13.55 -1.27
C ASN A 184 1.82 -13.59 -1.09
N TYR A 185 1.13 -14.56 -1.73
CA TYR A 185 -0.29 -14.75 -1.44
C TYR A 185 -0.45 -15.25 0.00
N ILE A 186 -1.27 -14.57 0.80
CA ILE A 186 -1.51 -14.92 2.20
C ILE A 186 -2.06 -16.35 2.28
N ARG A 187 -1.37 -17.19 3.04
CA ARG A 187 -1.77 -18.55 3.35
C ARG A 187 -1.84 -18.71 4.87
N ILE A 188 -2.84 -19.40 5.34
CA ILE A 188 -3.08 -19.60 6.76
C ILE A 188 -3.38 -21.06 7.06
N ASN A 189 -3.67 -21.39 8.32
CA ASN A 189 -3.88 -22.71 8.88
C ASN A 189 -2.67 -23.65 8.80
N ALA A 190 -2.83 -24.86 9.36
CA ALA A 190 -1.73 -25.86 9.44
C ALA A 190 -1.38 -26.47 8.08
N ASP A 191 -2.31 -26.46 7.13
CA ASP A 191 -2.16 -27.03 5.79
C ASP A 191 -1.61 -25.98 4.79
N ASN A 192 -1.45 -24.73 5.24
CA ASN A 192 -0.93 -23.61 4.45
C ASN A 192 -1.81 -23.30 3.23
N ASP A 193 -3.13 -23.30 3.43
CA ASP A 193 -4.10 -23.04 2.38
C ASP A 193 -4.18 -21.54 2.03
N PRO A 194 -4.40 -21.17 0.77
CA PRO A 194 -4.60 -19.77 0.38
C PRO A 194 -5.85 -19.21 1.06
N LEU A 195 -5.71 -18.02 1.68
CA LEU A 195 -6.81 -17.30 2.32
C LEU A 195 -7.70 -16.64 1.27
N LEU A 196 -8.96 -17.02 1.22
CA LEU A 196 -9.98 -16.38 0.40
C LEU A 196 -11.11 -15.82 1.26
N ASN A 197 -11.18 -14.50 1.36
CA ASN A 197 -12.30 -13.82 2.02
C ASN A 197 -13.41 -13.51 1.02
N VAL A 198 -14.65 -13.54 1.45
CA VAL A 198 -15.79 -13.00 0.70
C VAL A 198 -16.49 -11.91 1.50
N PHE A 199 -16.75 -10.75 0.87
CA PHE A 199 -17.59 -9.73 1.46
C PHE A 199 -19.08 -10.13 1.28
N GLY A 200 -19.51 -10.98 2.16
CA GLY A 200 -20.78 -11.70 2.10
C GLY A 200 -20.65 -13.11 2.70
N PRO A 201 -21.41 -14.10 2.20
CA PRO A 201 -22.17 -14.21 0.93
C PRO A 201 -23.37 -13.27 0.79
N ILE A 202 -23.46 -12.58 -0.34
CA ILE A 202 -24.60 -11.71 -0.68
C ILE A 202 -25.42 -12.31 -1.84
N ALA A 203 -24.75 -12.73 -2.92
CA ALA A 203 -25.40 -13.27 -4.11
C ALA A 203 -25.62 -14.79 -4.02
N PHE A 204 -24.73 -15.53 -3.39
CA PHE A 204 -24.75 -16.99 -3.32
C PHE A 204 -24.97 -17.49 -1.90
N GLN A 205 -26.23 -17.53 -1.46
CA GLN A 205 -26.63 -17.84 -0.07
C GLN A 205 -27.02 -19.32 0.12
N GLN A 206 -26.43 -20.23 -0.65
CA GLN A 206 -26.66 -21.67 -0.51
C GLN A 206 -25.33 -22.43 -0.52
N PRO A 207 -25.09 -23.33 0.46
CA PRO A 207 -23.83 -24.09 0.56
C PRO A 207 -23.43 -24.83 -0.72
N ALA A 208 -24.40 -25.39 -1.45
CA ALA A 208 -24.13 -26.10 -2.69
C ALA A 208 -23.56 -25.23 -3.80
N GLN A 209 -23.88 -23.94 -3.82
CA GLN A 209 -23.32 -22.97 -4.77
C GLN A 209 -21.83 -22.77 -4.49
N TRP A 210 -21.46 -22.61 -3.22
CA TRP A 210 -20.06 -22.44 -2.82
C TRP A 210 -19.24 -23.71 -3.06
N THR A 211 -19.80 -24.90 -2.89
CA THR A 211 -19.14 -26.15 -3.28
C THR A 211 -18.78 -26.16 -4.77
N GLU A 212 -19.67 -25.67 -5.65
CA GLU A 212 -19.38 -25.53 -7.07
C GLU A 212 -18.35 -24.45 -7.38
N ILE A 213 -18.47 -23.29 -6.73
CA ILE A 213 -17.61 -22.12 -6.96
C ILE A 213 -16.17 -22.44 -6.53
N LEU A 214 -15.99 -22.88 -5.29
CA LEU A 214 -14.69 -23.20 -4.70
C LEU A 214 -14.03 -24.43 -5.35
N GLY A 215 -14.82 -25.31 -5.96
CA GLY A 215 -14.28 -26.42 -6.77
C GLY A 215 -13.43 -25.98 -7.96
N GLN A 216 -13.35 -24.66 -8.28
CA GLN A 216 -12.47 -24.10 -9.30
C GLN A 216 -11.09 -23.67 -8.76
N ALA A 217 -10.88 -23.66 -7.46
CA ALA A 217 -9.64 -23.20 -6.83
C ALA A 217 -8.43 -24.10 -7.14
N GLY A 218 -8.66 -25.39 -7.45
CA GLY A 218 -7.60 -26.33 -7.81
C GLY A 218 -6.84 -26.93 -6.61
N GLU A 219 -6.93 -26.29 -5.47
CA GLU A 219 -6.41 -26.73 -4.17
C GLU A 219 -7.41 -26.38 -3.08
N PRO A 220 -7.31 -26.95 -1.85
CA PRO A 220 -8.06 -26.46 -0.71
C PRO A 220 -7.77 -24.98 -0.48
N VAL A 221 -8.76 -24.22 -0.06
CA VAL A 221 -8.64 -22.81 0.31
C VAL A 221 -9.19 -22.64 1.72
N ASP A 222 -8.60 -21.76 2.50
CA ASP A 222 -9.20 -21.29 3.75
C ASP A 222 -10.23 -20.20 3.40
N PHE A 223 -11.49 -20.61 3.31
CA PHE A 223 -12.59 -19.75 2.88
C PHE A 223 -13.27 -19.10 4.08
N GLN A 224 -13.18 -17.79 4.20
CA GLN A 224 -13.80 -17.02 5.27
C GLN A 224 -14.93 -16.15 4.75
N THR A 225 -16.09 -16.28 5.38
CA THR A 225 -17.23 -15.39 5.16
C THR A 225 -17.16 -14.16 6.07
N LEU A 226 -17.88 -13.12 5.69
CA LEU A 226 -18.19 -12.04 6.60
C LEU A 226 -18.90 -12.59 7.84
N TRP A 227 -18.68 -12.01 9.01
CA TRP A 227 -19.32 -12.45 10.24
C TRP A 227 -20.85 -12.47 10.13
N TYR A 228 -21.48 -13.40 10.85
CA TYR A 228 -22.91 -13.73 10.78
C TYR A 228 -23.40 -14.41 9.47
N GLU A 229 -22.55 -14.52 8.41
CA GLU A 229 -22.94 -15.06 7.11
C GLU A 229 -22.46 -16.51 6.85
N ARG A 230 -21.77 -17.11 7.83
CA ARG A 230 -21.18 -18.47 7.68
C ARG A 230 -22.18 -19.53 7.22
N ASN A 231 -23.44 -19.43 7.66
CA ASN A 231 -24.46 -20.42 7.33
C ASN A 231 -24.77 -20.49 5.83
N ASP A 232 -24.61 -19.41 5.09
CA ASP A 232 -24.87 -19.32 3.66
C ASP A 232 -23.82 -20.07 2.84
N ALA A 233 -22.61 -20.17 3.34
CA ALA A 233 -21.56 -21.03 2.76
C ALA A 233 -21.55 -22.45 3.37
N GLY A 234 -22.10 -22.61 4.56
CA GLY A 234 -22.24 -23.90 5.26
C GLY A 234 -20.91 -24.57 5.52
N VAL A 235 -20.79 -25.83 5.10
CA VAL A 235 -19.56 -26.63 5.29
C VAL A 235 -18.36 -26.15 4.48
N ASN A 236 -18.57 -25.23 3.54
CA ASN A 236 -17.48 -24.66 2.74
C ASN A 236 -16.77 -23.49 3.45
N ALA A 237 -17.34 -22.92 4.52
CA ALA A 237 -16.70 -21.86 5.28
C ALA A 237 -15.79 -22.46 6.35
N ASP A 238 -14.50 -22.24 6.20
CA ASP A 238 -13.49 -22.62 7.20
C ASP A 238 -13.50 -21.67 8.39
N GLY A 239 -13.83 -20.39 8.13
CA GLY A 239 -13.87 -19.37 9.16
C GLY A 239 -14.77 -18.18 8.87
N GLU A 240 -14.60 -17.16 9.68
CA GLU A 240 -15.29 -15.88 9.56
C GLU A 240 -14.30 -14.74 9.90
N TYR A 241 -14.54 -13.57 9.32
CA TYR A 241 -13.83 -12.36 9.72
C TYR A 241 -14.80 -11.25 10.12
N ALA A 242 -14.42 -10.44 11.11
CA ALA A 242 -15.23 -9.35 11.63
C ALA A 242 -15.19 -8.13 10.69
N TRP A 243 -16.21 -7.29 10.77
CA TRP A 243 -16.32 -6.04 10.00
C TRP A 243 -16.81 -4.89 10.88
N ILE A 244 -17.07 -3.74 10.30
CA ILE A 244 -17.62 -2.55 10.95
C ILE A 244 -19.14 -2.68 10.99
N TYR A 245 -19.70 -2.66 12.19
CA TYR A 245 -21.14 -2.73 12.37
C TYR A 245 -21.56 -2.25 13.76
N GLN A 246 -22.72 -1.63 13.83
CA GLN A 246 -23.49 -1.46 15.06
C GLN A 246 -24.97 -1.40 14.75
N ASP A 247 -25.81 -1.61 15.75
CA ASP A 247 -27.25 -1.50 15.68
C ASP A 247 -27.86 -0.89 16.96
N ALA A 248 -29.19 -0.78 16.99
CA ALA A 248 -29.89 -0.23 18.14
C ALA A 248 -29.74 -1.06 19.44
N SER A 249 -29.34 -2.33 19.32
CA SER A 249 -29.20 -3.25 20.47
C SER A 249 -27.78 -3.30 21.02
N ARG A 250 -26.76 -3.04 20.19
CA ARG A 250 -25.34 -3.15 20.53
C ARG A 250 -24.48 -2.13 19.82
N THR A 251 -23.51 -1.60 20.55
CA THR A 251 -22.45 -0.77 19.99
C THR A 251 -21.46 -1.60 19.19
N TYR A 252 -20.65 -0.95 18.35
CA TYR A 252 -19.61 -1.57 17.53
C TYR A 252 -18.66 -2.44 18.37
N ASP A 253 -18.21 -1.94 19.52
CA ASP A 253 -17.26 -2.67 20.37
C ASP A 253 -17.89 -3.87 21.07
N GLN A 254 -19.19 -3.83 21.36
CA GLN A 254 -19.93 -4.99 21.86
C GLN A 254 -20.05 -6.09 20.78
N HIS A 255 -20.33 -5.73 19.52
CA HIS A 255 -20.36 -6.69 18.41
C HIS A 255 -18.99 -7.34 18.20
N VAL A 256 -17.90 -6.56 18.16
CA VAL A 256 -16.53 -7.04 18.02
C VAL A 256 -16.15 -7.96 19.19
N GLU A 257 -16.44 -7.54 20.43
CA GLU A 257 -16.12 -8.34 21.61
C GLU A 257 -16.93 -9.64 21.66
N ASP A 258 -18.21 -9.62 21.28
CA ASP A 258 -19.05 -10.83 21.21
C ASP A 258 -18.55 -11.79 20.13
N PHE A 259 -18.11 -11.27 18.98
CA PHE A 259 -17.46 -12.10 17.95
C PHE A 259 -16.23 -12.81 18.52
N TYR A 260 -15.34 -12.10 19.19
CA TYR A 260 -14.14 -12.69 19.77
C TYR A 260 -14.42 -13.67 20.91
N LYS A 261 -15.44 -13.40 21.74
CA LYS A 261 -15.80 -14.26 22.85
C LYS A 261 -16.47 -15.56 22.43
N PHE A 262 -17.33 -15.50 21.45
CA PHE A 262 -18.26 -16.59 21.14
C PHE A 262 -18.02 -17.23 19.80
N ARG A 263 -17.79 -16.45 18.73
CA ARG A 263 -17.64 -16.97 17.38
C ARG A 263 -16.22 -17.45 17.10
N ALA A 264 -15.22 -16.66 17.43
CA ALA A 264 -13.81 -17.00 17.29
C ALA A 264 -13.33 -18.06 18.31
N THR A 265 -14.23 -18.85 18.89
CA THR A 265 -13.89 -19.98 19.77
C THR A 265 -14.20 -21.33 19.14
N ALA A 266 -14.89 -21.34 18.00
CA ALA A 266 -15.17 -22.55 17.23
C ALA A 266 -13.86 -23.06 16.57
N SER A 267 -13.90 -24.27 16.01
CA SER A 267 -12.86 -24.73 15.10
C SER A 267 -12.92 -23.95 13.80
N GLY A 268 -11.77 -23.53 13.28
CA GLY A 268 -11.65 -22.76 12.03
C GLY A 268 -10.70 -21.61 12.18
N SER A 269 -10.59 -20.79 11.16
CA SER A 269 -9.77 -19.59 11.07
C SER A 269 -10.60 -18.32 11.29
N PHE A 270 -10.03 -17.30 11.95
CA PHE A 270 -10.77 -16.11 12.32
C PHE A 270 -9.96 -14.84 12.13
N GLY A 271 -10.51 -13.90 11.32
CA GLY A 271 -10.01 -12.54 11.19
C GLY A 271 -10.66 -11.60 12.20
N GLY A 272 -9.83 -10.92 13.01
CA GLY A 272 -10.27 -9.80 13.82
C GLY A 272 -10.41 -8.52 13.01
N VAL A 273 -10.87 -7.42 13.63
CA VAL A 273 -10.98 -6.11 12.99
C VAL A 273 -10.58 -4.97 13.92
N ALA A 274 -9.91 -3.96 13.34
CA ALA A 274 -9.77 -2.64 13.94
C ALA A 274 -10.07 -1.57 12.90
N PHE A 275 -10.68 -0.47 13.34
CA PHE A 275 -11.09 0.63 12.47
C PHE A 275 -11.18 1.96 13.24
N PRO A 276 -10.99 3.11 12.55
CA PRO A 276 -11.01 4.43 13.20
C PRO A 276 -12.41 4.95 13.53
N GLY A 277 -13.41 4.50 12.79
CA GLY A 277 -14.79 4.94 12.88
C GLY A 277 -15.56 4.58 11.62
N PHE A 278 -16.76 5.11 11.48
CA PHE A 278 -17.60 5.00 10.28
C PHE A 278 -18.41 6.28 10.15
N ASN A 279 -18.22 7.04 9.07
CA ASN A 279 -18.90 8.29 8.81
C ASN A 279 -19.09 8.43 7.28
N ASP A 280 -20.14 7.78 6.77
CA ASP A 280 -20.37 7.71 5.35
C ASP A 280 -20.81 9.05 4.73
N TYR A 281 -20.59 9.17 3.44
CA TYR A 281 -20.94 10.33 2.65
C TYR A 281 -22.15 10.08 1.73
N TYR A 282 -22.86 8.97 1.88
CA TYR A 282 -23.89 8.54 0.94
C TYR A 282 -25.06 9.53 0.82
N VAL A 283 -25.55 10.05 1.94
CA VAL A 283 -26.61 11.06 1.95
C VAL A 283 -26.14 12.34 1.24
N GLN A 284 -24.98 12.87 1.64
CA GLN A 284 -24.39 14.10 1.08
C GLN A 284 -23.92 13.90 -0.36
N GLY A 285 -23.54 12.68 -0.72
CA GLY A 285 -23.17 12.25 -2.06
C GLY A 285 -24.35 12.01 -3.00
N GLY A 286 -25.60 12.11 -2.52
CA GLY A 286 -26.81 11.94 -3.30
C GLY A 286 -27.16 10.47 -3.61
N VAL A 287 -26.62 9.51 -2.84
CA VAL A 287 -26.92 8.09 -2.95
C VAL A 287 -28.15 7.72 -2.11
N GLY A 288 -28.26 8.30 -0.92
CA GLY A 288 -29.37 8.08 0.02
C GLY A 288 -28.87 7.52 1.36
N ASP A 289 -29.76 7.40 2.33
CA ASP A 289 -29.53 6.82 3.64
C ASP A 289 -29.61 5.28 3.55
N ILE A 290 -28.48 4.66 3.15
CA ILE A 290 -28.40 3.22 2.89
C ILE A 290 -27.73 2.43 4.03
N ILE A 291 -26.98 3.11 4.90
CA ILE A 291 -26.36 2.53 6.10
C ILE A 291 -26.97 3.23 7.32
N PRO A 292 -27.69 2.52 8.20
CA PRO A 292 -28.51 3.13 9.25
C PRO A 292 -27.72 3.44 10.55
N PHE A 293 -26.41 3.61 10.47
CA PHE A 293 -25.57 3.93 11.64
C PHE A 293 -24.34 4.76 11.27
N ASP A 294 -23.87 5.54 12.23
CA ASP A 294 -22.58 6.20 12.24
C ASP A 294 -21.78 5.77 13.47
N ILE A 295 -20.46 5.70 13.36
CA ILE A 295 -19.54 5.47 14.47
C ILE A 295 -18.54 6.63 14.46
N PRO A 296 -18.80 7.71 15.21
CA PRO A 296 -17.90 8.87 15.25
C PRO A 296 -16.49 8.47 15.70
N HIS A 297 -15.47 8.98 15.02
CA HIS A 297 -14.06 8.63 15.27
C HIS A 297 -13.56 9.00 16.68
N ASN A 298 -14.19 9.99 17.31
CA ASN A 298 -13.90 10.44 18.68
C ASN A 298 -12.39 10.68 18.94
N ASN A 299 -11.73 11.39 18.02
CA ASN A 299 -10.29 11.66 18.09
C ASN A 299 -9.46 10.35 18.19
N GLY A 300 -9.82 9.32 17.43
CA GLY A 300 -9.13 8.03 17.39
C GLY A 300 -9.44 7.07 18.54
N GLN A 301 -10.37 7.41 19.46
CA GLN A 301 -10.73 6.52 20.58
C GLN A 301 -11.40 5.22 20.11
N VAL A 302 -12.11 5.23 18.96
CA VAL A 302 -12.70 4.03 18.37
C VAL A 302 -11.59 3.08 17.92
N LEU A 303 -10.55 3.60 17.27
CA LEU A 303 -9.38 2.82 16.88
C LEU A 303 -8.66 2.25 18.11
N ASP A 304 -8.39 3.05 19.14
CA ASP A 304 -7.77 2.59 20.38
C ASP A 304 -8.58 1.44 21.00
N ARG A 305 -9.91 1.55 21.01
CA ARG A 305 -10.79 0.50 21.56
C ARG A 305 -10.75 -0.78 20.74
N THR A 306 -10.82 -0.69 19.41
CA THR A 306 -10.84 -1.87 18.55
C THR A 306 -9.48 -2.57 18.51
N LEU A 307 -8.35 -1.85 18.48
CA LEU A 307 -7.00 -2.39 18.64
C LEU A 307 -6.81 -3.05 20.02
N SER A 308 -7.32 -2.43 21.09
CA SER A 308 -7.27 -3.02 22.43
C SER A 308 -8.03 -4.34 22.51
N LEU A 309 -9.20 -4.44 21.89
CA LEU A 309 -9.97 -5.70 21.81
C LEU A 309 -9.20 -6.77 20.99
N ALA A 310 -8.65 -6.41 19.84
CA ALA A 310 -7.85 -7.32 19.05
C ALA A 310 -6.65 -7.87 19.85
N ASN A 311 -5.95 -7.03 20.59
CA ASN A 311 -4.86 -7.44 21.47
C ASN A 311 -5.32 -8.35 22.63
N GLN A 312 -6.43 -7.98 23.27
CA GLN A 312 -7.01 -8.77 24.38
C GLN A 312 -7.37 -10.19 23.95
N TYR A 313 -7.84 -10.38 22.73
CA TYR A 313 -8.29 -11.66 22.18
C TYR A 313 -7.34 -12.25 21.13
N ALA A 314 -6.11 -11.77 21.03
CA ALA A 314 -5.12 -12.16 20.01
C ALA A 314 -4.96 -13.67 19.85
N SER A 315 -5.03 -14.46 20.96
CA SER A 315 -4.91 -15.93 20.91
C SER A 315 -6.08 -16.65 20.22
N LYS A 316 -7.11 -15.93 19.78
CA LYS A 316 -8.29 -16.44 19.09
C LYS A 316 -8.37 -16.02 17.64
N LEU A 317 -7.44 -15.22 17.21
CA LEU A 317 -7.42 -14.59 15.89
C LEU A 317 -6.19 -15.05 15.13
N ASP A 318 -6.35 -15.38 13.86
CA ASP A 318 -5.25 -15.70 12.97
C ASP A 318 -4.60 -14.40 12.44
N PHE A 319 -5.39 -13.35 12.30
CA PHE A 319 -4.93 -12.01 11.90
C PHE A 319 -5.89 -10.92 12.40
N VAL A 320 -5.45 -9.69 12.32
CA VAL A 320 -6.27 -8.47 12.54
C VAL A 320 -6.38 -7.73 11.22
N GLN A 321 -7.61 -7.60 10.70
CA GLN A 321 -7.90 -6.76 9.57
C GLN A 321 -8.02 -5.30 10.00
N LEU A 322 -7.41 -4.39 9.27
CA LEU A 322 -7.60 -2.95 9.42
C LEU A 322 -8.59 -2.46 8.35
N ALA A 323 -9.76 -2.05 8.77
CA ALA A 323 -10.84 -1.65 7.86
C ALA A 323 -11.07 -0.12 7.97
N THR A 324 -10.61 0.63 6.94
CA THR A 324 -9.95 0.26 5.69
C THR A 324 -8.75 1.18 5.43
N TRP A 325 -7.90 0.88 4.43
CA TRP A 325 -6.87 1.85 4.05
C TRP A 325 -7.49 3.16 3.60
N ASN A 326 -8.42 3.10 2.65
CA ASN A 326 -8.82 4.27 1.88
C ASN A 326 -10.31 4.30 1.46
N ASP A 327 -11.23 3.74 2.27
CA ASP A 327 -12.65 3.99 1.99
C ASP A 327 -13.07 5.37 2.49
N PHE A 328 -12.82 6.38 1.64
CA PHE A 328 -13.21 7.76 1.90
C PHE A 328 -14.74 7.95 1.82
N GLY A 329 -15.43 7.09 1.07
CA GLY A 329 -16.89 7.13 0.95
C GLY A 329 -17.60 6.75 2.25
N GLU A 330 -17.01 5.84 3.02
CA GLU A 330 -17.52 5.40 4.32
C GLU A 330 -16.77 6.03 5.52
N GLY A 331 -15.70 6.77 5.25
CA GLY A 331 -14.94 7.45 6.27
C GLY A 331 -14.20 6.50 7.23
N THR A 332 -13.79 5.34 6.75
CA THR A 332 -13.09 4.31 7.55
C THR A 332 -11.58 4.29 7.32
N MET A 333 -11.03 5.31 6.67
CA MET A 333 -9.66 5.34 6.18
C MET A 333 -8.60 5.45 7.27
N PHE A 334 -7.51 4.67 7.10
CA PHE A 334 -6.22 4.84 7.79
C PHE A 334 -5.25 5.74 7.01
N GLU A 335 -5.46 5.89 5.71
CA GLU A 335 -4.66 6.77 4.86
C GLU A 335 -4.65 8.19 5.44
N PRO A 336 -3.48 8.86 5.51
CA PRO A 336 -3.37 10.20 6.05
C PRO A 336 -4.29 11.20 5.34
N THR A 337 -5.01 12.00 6.12
CA THR A 337 -5.92 13.04 5.65
C THR A 337 -5.48 14.41 6.15
N VAL A 338 -6.04 15.46 5.56
CA VAL A 338 -5.85 16.82 6.07
C VAL A 338 -6.39 16.98 7.49
N GLU A 339 -7.48 16.26 7.80
CA GLU A 339 -8.19 16.38 9.08
C GLU A 339 -7.53 15.59 10.22
N THR A 340 -6.86 14.48 9.91
CA THR A 340 -6.31 13.55 10.92
C THR A 340 -4.79 13.44 10.89
N GLY A 341 -4.13 14.01 9.87
CA GLY A 341 -2.67 13.84 9.73
C GLY A 341 -2.30 12.36 9.73
N TYR A 342 -1.32 12.00 10.54
CA TYR A 342 -0.84 10.62 10.72
C TYR A 342 -1.40 9.92 11.96
N ASP A 343 -2.33 10.50 12.69
CA ASP A 343 -2.79 10.01 14.00
C ASP A 343 -3.14 8.51 14.00
N TYR A 344 -3.82 8.02 12.96
CA TYR A 344 -4.22 6.61 12.91
C TYR A 344 -3.06 5.68 12.62
N LEU A 345 -2.08 6.11 11.83
CA LEU A 345 -0.87 5.34 11.60
C LEU A 345 0.05 5.34 12.83
N LEU A 346 0.13 6.44 13.59
CA LEU A 346 0.87 6.48 14.86
C LEU A 346 0.26 5.52 15.90
N LYS A 347 -1.07 5.48 16.03
CA LYS A 347 -1.76 4.49 16.87
C LYS A 347 -1.51 3.04 16.41
N LEU A 348 -1.42 2.84 15.10
CA LEU A 348 -1.09 1.54 14.55
C LEU A 348 0.38 1.16 14.84
N GLN A 349 1.32 2.10 14.75
CA GLN A 349 2.72 1.90 15.13
C GLN A 349 2.84 1.53 16.62
N ASP A 350 2.10 2.21 17.50
CA ASP A 350 2.02 1.84 18.92
C ASP A 350 1.49 0.41 19.11
N PHE A 351 0.48 0.01 18.35
CA PHE A 351 -0.09 -1.35 18.42
C PHE A 351 0.88 -2.41 17.90
N THR A 352 1.52 -2.19 16.76
CA THR A 352 2.47 -3.14 16.15
C THR A 352 3.81 -3.15 16.88
N GLY A 353 4.15 -2.04 17.54
CA GLY A 353 5.38 -1.86 18.30
C GLY A 353 6.62 -1.75 17.42
N VAL A 354 6.50 -1.13 16.23
CA VAL A 354 7.63 -0.74 15.39
C VAL A 354 8.33 0.50 15.96
N GLU A 355 9.61 0.69 15.64
CA GLU A 355 10.42 1.81 16.16
C GLU A 355 10.29 3.10 15.35
N TYR A 356 9.33 3.18 14.42
CA TYR A 356 9.12 4.35 13.57
C TYR A 356 8.09 5.30 14.20
N GLY A 357 8.10 6.55 13.70
CA GLY A 357 7.19 7.60 14.14
C GLY A 357 6.76 8.50 12.99
N GLU A 358 6.23 9.67 13.34
CA GLU A 358 5.74 10.66 12.37
C GLU A 358 6.82 11.11 11.39
N ALA A 359 8.08 11.22 11.84
CA ALA A 359 9.20 11.67 11.00
C ALA A 359 9.51 10.70 9.84
N GLU A 360 9.26 9.41 10.00
CA GLU A 360 9.42 8.42 8.94
C GLU A 360 8.21 8.40 8.01
N LEU A 361 7.00 8.58 8.53
CA LEU A 361 5.78 8.73 7.73
C LEU A 361 5.84 9.99 6.87
N GLU A 362 6.31 11.10 7.43
CA GLU A 362 6.51 12.34 6.69
C GLU A 362 7.58 12.19 5.60
N LEU A 363 8.67 11.45 5.87
CA LEU A 363 9.70 11.19 4.87
C LEU A 363 9.13 10.43 3.64
N VAL A 364 8.23 9.49 3.85
CA VAL A 364 7.52 8.80 2.76
C VAL A 364 6.67 9.79 1.95
N PHE A 365 6.00 10.73 2.62
CA PHE A 365 5.25 11.77 1.93
C PHE A 365 6.17 12.73 1.14
N GLN A 366 7.33 13.11 1.68
CA GLN A 366 8.32 13.92 0.96
C GLN A 366 8.87 13.20 -0.28
N LEU A 367 9.07 11.87 -0.21
CA LEU A 367 9.40 11.06 -1.39
C LEU A 367 8.31 11.20 -2.47
N TYR A 368 7.04 11.03 -2.10
CA TYR A 368 5.90 11.19 -3.01
C TYR A 368 5.86 12.59 -3.63
N ARG A 369 6.03 13.65 -2.84
CA ARG A 369 6.11 15.03 -3.34
C ARG A 369 7.23 15.21 -4.36
N ALA A 370 8.43 14.69 -4.05
CA ALA A 370 9.58 14.76 -4.94
C ALA A 370 9.34 13.99 -6.25
N ARG A 371 8.69 12.80 -6.21
CA ARG A 371 8.26 12.07 -7.41
C ARG A 371 7.41 12.94 -8.32
N LYS A 372 6.38 13.59 -7.77
CA LYS A 372 5.48 14.47 -8.53
C LYS A 372 6.17 15.75 -9.02
N ALA A 373 7.02 16.37 -8.20
CA ALA A 373 7.76 17.57 -8.58
C ALA A 373 8.74 17.33 -9.74
N TYR A 374 9.35 16.15 -9.79
CA TYR A 374 10.39 15.80 -10.76
C TYR A 374 9.93 14.74 -11.79
N ALA A 375 8.63 14.59 -12.03
CA ALA A 375 8.05 13.58 -12.93
C ALA A 375 8.68 13.59 -14.36
N GLY A 376 9.18 14.73 -14.84
CA GLY A 376 9.85 14.87 -16.16
C GLY A 376 11.37 14.74 -16.14
N ASP A 377 12.01 14.54 -14.98
CA ASP A 377 13.46 14.51 -14.81
C ASP A 377 13.95 13.09 -14.51
N ALA A 378 14.37 12.36 -15.55
CA ALA A 378 14.81 10.97 -15.41
C ALA A 378 16.01 10.78 -14.46
N ALA A 379 16.91 11.75 -14.37
CA ALA A 379 18.07 11.67 -13.46
C ALA A 379 17.63 11.77 -11.99
N LYS A 380 16.72 12.67 -11.69
CA LYS A 380 16.15 12.81 -10.34
C LYS A 380 15.25 11.64 -10.00
N GLN A 381 14.45 11.13 -10.95
CA GLN A 381 13.68 9.90 -10.73
C GLN A 381 14.56 8.71 -10.35
N THR A 382 15.71 8.52 -10.98
CA THR A 382 16.67 7.47 -10.59
C THR A 382 17.18 7.65 -9.14
N LEU A 383 17.39 8.89 -8.67
CA LEU A 383 17.75 9.14 -7.27
C LEU A 383 16.59 8.81 -6.32
N LEU A 384 15.37 9.11 -6.73
CA LEU A 384 14.17 8.78 -5.96
C LEU A 384 13.91 7.27 -5.94
N ASP A 385 14.23 6.52 -7.02
CA ASP A 385 14.21 5.05 -7.02
C ASP A 385 15.17 4.49 -5.97
N ASN A 386 16.37 5.07 -5.85
CA ASN A 386 17.33 4.69 -4.81
C ASN A 386 16.81 5.04 -3.41
N ALA A 387 16.19 6.21 -3.23
CA ALA A 387 15.60 6.60 -1.95
C ALA A 387 14.44 5.67 -1.54
N ALA A 388 13.58 5.30 -2.48
CA ALA A 388 12.49 4.33 -2.27
C ALA A 388 13.04 2.96 -1.87
N ALA A 389 14.08 2.47 -2.55
CA ALA A 389 14.73 1.22 -2.22
C ALA A 389 15.36 1.26 -0.81
N LEU A 390 16.00 2.37 -0.44
CA LEU A 390 16.56 2.55 0.91
C LEU A 390 15.48 2.59 1.99
N LEU A 391 14.34 3.25 1.75
CA LEU A 391 13.19 3.22 2.66
C LEU A 391 12.64 1.80 2.78
N ASN A 392 12.52 1.09 1.68
CA ASN A 392 12.08 -0.29 1.65
C ASN A 392 13.00 -1.23 2.43
N ASP A 393 14.32 -0.98 2.38
CA ASP A 393 15.35 -1.68 3.16
C ASP A 393 15.54 -1.11 4.58
N LEU A 394 14.66 -0.21 5.01
CA LEU A 394 14.65 0.44 6.33
C LEU A 394 15.93 1.24 6.65
N GLN A 395 16.63 1.69 5.61
CA GLN A 395 17.83 2.54 5.71
C GLN A 395 17.41 4.03 5.71
N ILE A 396 16.70 4.42 6.75
CA ILE A 396 15.97 5.71 6.83
C ILE A 396 16.91 6.92 6.67
N SER A 397 18.06 6.91 7.32
CA SER A 397 19.01 8.04 7.28
C SER A 397 19.57 8.30 5.88
N ASP A 398 19.83 7.22 5.13
CA ASP A 398 20.41 7.31 3.79
C ASP A 398 19.34 7.76 2.78
N ALA A 399 18.12 7.25 2.91
CA ALA A 399 16.97 7.70 2.14
C ALA A 399 16.69 9.21 2.38
N ARG A 400 16.66 9.64 3.64
CA ARG A 400 16.47 11.04 4.03
C ARG A 400 17.52 11.94 3.39
N SER A 401 18.79 11.52 3.40
CA SER A 401 19.87 12.29 2.79
C SER A 401 19.64 12.57 1.29
N ILE A 402 19.05 11.61 0.56
CA ILE A 402 18.73 11.81 -0.85
C ILE A 402 17.53 12.75 -1.01
N ILE A 403 16.47 12.50 -0.26
CA ILE A 403 15.20 13.24 -0.37
C ILE A 403 15.41 14.70 0.02
N ASP A 404 16.08 14.97 1.16
CA ASP A 404 16.36 16.34 1.64
C ASP A 404 17.27 17.11 0.67
N ASN A 405 18.17 16.44 -0.04
CA ASN A 405 18.97 17.08 -1.10
C ASN A 405 18.15 17.46 -2.33
N LEU A 406 17.10 16.70 -2.65
CA LEU A 406 16.23 16.97 -3.80
C LEU A 406 15.12 17.97 -3.46
N LEU A 407 14.61 17.90 -2.25
CA LEU A 407 13.50 18.73 -1.77
C LEU A 407 13.76 19.15 -0.32
N PRO A 408 14.69 20.12 -0.08
CA PRO A 408 15.07 20.50 1.27
C PRO A 408 13.88 21.08 2.03
N PRO A 409 13.50 20.53 3.18
CA PRO A 409 12.51 21.18 4.03
C PRO A 409 13.00 22.56 4.47
N GLY A 410 12.14 23.58 4.35
CA GLY A 410 12.51 24.96 4.68
C GLY A 410 13.15 25.77 3.54
N ASP A 411 13.44 25.16 2.37
CA ASP A 411 13.80 25.86 1.13
C ASP A 411 12.52 26.35 0.44
N PHE A 412 11.98 27.44 0.92
CA PHE A 412 10.68 27.94 0.51
C PHE A 412 10.72 28.75 -0.80
N ASP A 413 11.91 29.21 -1.24
CA ASP A 413 12.06 29.88 -2.53
C ASP A 413 12.56 28.91 -3.64
N GLY A 414 12.90 27.66 -3.28
CA GLY A 414 13.27 26.61 -4.22
C GLY A 414 14.66 26.77 -4.83
N ASN A 415 15.56 27.54 -4.18
CA ASN A 415 16.90 27.83 -4.71
C ASN A 415 17.95 26.76 -4.32
N GLY A 416 17.60 25.78 -3.49
CA GLY A 416 18.44 24.71 -2.98
C GLY A 416 19.27 25.11 -1.75
N THR A 417 19.00 26.26 -1.12
CA THR A 417 19.68 26.74 0.08
C THR A 417 18.65 27.24 1.08
N VAL A 418 18.69 26.75 2.31
CA VAL A 418 17.83 27.26 3.38
C VAL A 418 18.49 28.42 4.07
N ASP A 419 18.00 29.62 3.81
CA ASP A 419 18.60 30.86 4.33
C ASP A 419 17.56 31.94 4.72
N GLY A 420 17.99 33.20 4.85
CA GLY A 420 17.11 34.31 5.21
C GLY A 420 16.09 34.68 4.13
N ALA A 421 16.28 34.28 2.86
CA ALA A 421 15.29 34.51 1.80
C ALA A 421 14.03 33.66 2.03
N ASP A 422 14.21 32.41 2.49
CA ASP A 422 13.09 31.52 2.82
C ASP A 422 12.30 32.03 4.02
N PHE A 423 12.95 32.57 5.03
CA PHE A 423 12.26 33.21 6.13
C PHE A 423 11.35 34.36 5.65
N LEU A 424 11.78 35.13 4.65
CA LEU A 424 10.95 36.18 4.07
C LEU A 424 9.75 35.62 3.29
N VAL A 425 9.89 34.44 2.66
CA VAL A 425 8.76 33.72 2.03
C VAL A 425 7.77 33.30 3.12
N TRP A 426 8.25 32.63 4.18
CA TRP A 426 7.39 32.25 5.30
C TRP A 426 6.68 33.46 5.93
N GLN A 427 7.41 34.53 6.21
CA GLN A 427 6.83 35.74 6.82
C GLN A 427 5.70 36.34 5.97
N ARG A 428 5.84 36.29 4.65
CA ARG A 428 4.84 36.79 3.71
C ARG A 428 3.61 35.89 3.64
N GLU A 429 3.80 34.58 3.78
CA GLU A 429 2.75 33.57 3.62
C GLU A 429 2.15 33.12 4.94
N ASN A 430 2.70 33.49 6.09
CA ASN A 430 2.21 33.11 7.42
C ASN A 430 0.72 33.44 7.59
N GLY A 431 -0.06 32.44 8.03
CA GLY A 431 -1.51 32.45 8.16
C GLY A 431 -2.25 32.17 6.86
N SER A 432 -1.55 31.91 5.72
CA SER A 432 -2.20 31.49 4.49
C SER A 432 -2.53 29.99 4.51
N THR A 433 -3.53 29.62 3.71
CA THR A 433 -3.98 28.23 3.57
C THR A 433 -4.01 27.80 2.11
N GLY A 434 -3.67 26.55 1.87
CA GLY A 434 -3.73 25.95 0.55
C GLY A 434 -3.41 24.48 0.58
N TYR A 435 -4.13 23.65 -0.15
CA TYR A 435 -4.00 22.20 -0.08
C TYR A 435 -3.28 21.61 -1.29
N TYR A 436 -2.32 20.75 -0.99
CA TYR A 436 -1.64 19.97 -2.02
C TYR A 436 -2.65 19.10 -2.81
N PRO A 437 -2.47 18.83 -4.13
CA PRO A 437 -1.41 19.35 -4.99
C PRO A 437 -1.73 20.65 -5.75
N LEU A 438 -2.95 21.16 -5.65
CA LEU A 438 -3.41 22.24 -6.56
C LEU A 438 -3.09 23.66 -6.09
N LYS A 439 -3.02 23.84 -4.78
CA LYS A 439 -2.61 25.11 -4.18
C LYS A 439 -1.67 24.80 -3.01
N GLN A 440 -0.39 24.78 -3.31
CA GLN A 440 0.63 24.69 -2.28
C GLN A 440 1.22 26.08 -2.06
N ASN A 441 1.19 26.59 -0.84
CA ASN A 441 1.96 27.75 -0.47
C ASN A 441 3.43 27.37 -0.40
N ALA A 442 4.32 28.23 -0.86
CA ALA A 442 5.73 27.89 -0.92
C ALA A 442 6.32 27.60 0.47
N ALA A 443 5.81 28.30 1.50
CA ALA A 443 6.25 28.15 2.87
C ALA A 443 5.49 27.09 3.70
N ASP A 444 4.61 26.32 3.09
CA ASP A 444 3.98 25.13 3.70
C ASP A 444 4.93 23.93 3.58
N GLY A 445 5.90 23.88 4.47
CA GLY A 445 7.00 22.92 4.43
C GLY A 445 6.61 21.51 4.84
N ASN A 446 5.66 21.40 5.81
CA ASN A 446 5.11 20.12 6.26
C ASN A 446 3.90 19.66 5.45
N ALA A 447 3.42 20.49 4.52
CA ALA A 447 2.28 20.24 3.64
C ALA A 447 0.99 19.84 4.39
N ASP A 448 0.73 20.49 5.53
CA ASP A 448 -0.52 20.34 6.26
C ASP A 448 -1.64 21.27 5.75
N GLY A 449 -1.29 22.16 4.81
CA GLY A 449 -2.19 23.09 4.17
C GLY A 449 -2.29 24.44 4.88
N VAL A 450 -1.50 24.70 5.91
CA VAL A 450 -1.45 25.95 6.65
C VAL A 450 0.00 26.40 6.77
N VAL A 451 0.30 27.65 6.52
CA VAL A 451 1.63 28.22 6.80
C VAL A 451 1.62 28.82 8.20
N ASP A 452 2.32 28.18 9.12
CA ASP A 452 2.36 28.58 10.53
C ASP A 452 3.73 28.37 11.21
N ASP A 453 3.75 28.28 12.52
CA ASP A 453 4.99 28.12 13.30
C ASP A 453 5.66 26.75 13.10
N ALA A 454 4.91 25.70 12.69
CA ALA A 454 5.49 24.40 12.38
C ALA A 454 6.43 24.46 11.18
N ASP A 455 6.04 25.23 10.14
CA ASP A 455 6.89 25.47 8.97
C ASP A 455 8.12 26.32 9.33
N LEU A 456 7.94 27.31 10.21
CA LEU A 456 9.06 28.10 10.70
C LEU A 456 10.06 27.25 11.47
N ASP A 457 9.60 26.23 12.19
CA ASP A 457 10.47 25.31 12.91
C ASP A 457 11.24 24.40 11.93
N LEU A 458 10.65 23.99 10.81
CA LEU A 458 11.37 23.33 9.71
C LEU A 458 12.46 24.23 9.13
N TRP A 459 12.13 25.49 8.81
CA TRP A 459 13.15 26.44 8.37
C TRP A 459 14.29 26.60 9.39
N ARG A 460 13.99 26.69 10.69
CA ARG A 460 15.01 26.77 11.76
C ARG A 460 15.88 25.53 11.83
N GLN A 461 15.28 24.35 11.68
CA GLN A 461 15.97 23.08 11.71
C GLN A 461 16.96 22.93 10.54
N TYR A 462 16.57 23.36 9.35
CA TYR A 462 17.37 23.24 8.14
C TYR A 462 18.18 24.49 7.80
N LEU A 463 18.14 25.55 8.62
CA LEU A 463 18.87 26.79 8.37
C LEU A 463 20.36 26.54 8.15
N GLY A 464 20.87 26.99 7.00
CA GLY A 464 22.26 26.78 6.55
C GLY A 464 22.45 25.50 5.74
N PHE A 465 21.41 24.73 5.50
CA PHE A 465 21.45 23.60 4.56
C PHE A 465 21.72 24.14 3.13
N VAL A 466 22.55 23.42 2.39
CA VAL A 466 22.84 23.69 0.98
C VAL A 466 22.75 22.36 0.23
N SER A 467 21.85 22.27 -0.74
CA SER A 467 21.77 21.13 -1.64
C SER A 467 23.10 20.84 -2.30
N THR A 468 23.63 19.67 -2.14
CA THR A 468 24.83 19.23 -2.83
C THR A 468 24.47 18.57 -4.15
N SER A 469 25.23 18.84 -5.22
CA SER A 469 25.10 18.06 -6.44
C SER A 469 25.45 16.60 -6.13
N ILE A 470 24.44 15.75 -6.04
CA ILE A 470 24.63 14.31 -5.88
C ILE A 470 25.29 13.84 -7.18
N GLY A 471 26.61 13.67 -7.15
CA GLY A 471 27.38 13.24 -8.31
C GLY A 471 26.92 11.85 -8.75
N ALA A 472 26.98 11.58 -10.05
CA ALA A 472 26.59 10.31 -10.71
C ALA A 472 27.25 9.02 -10.13
N ALA A 473 28.02 9.13 -9.07
CA ALA A 473 28.65 8.00 -8.38
C ALA A 473 27.65 7.16 -7.56
N ALA A 474 26.50 7.72 -7.14
CA ALA A 474 25.47 6.96 -6.44
C ALA A 474 24.59 6.13 -7.40
N ALA A 475 24.57 6.46 -8.69
CA ALA A 475 23.81 5.73 -9.71
C ALA A 475 24.44 4.38 -10.12
N ALA A 476 25.61 4.02 -9.60
CA ALA A 476 26.36 2.83 -10.00
C ALA A 476 26.02 1.55 -9.20
N ALA A 477 25.05 1.58 -8.29
CA ALA A 477 24.76 0.48 -7.37
C ALA A 477 23.44 -0.25 -7.61
N VAL A 478 22.66 0.07 -8.65
CA VAL A 478 21.46 -0.69 -9.01
C VAL A 478 21.82 -1.77 -10.02
N PRO A 479 21.76 -3.07 -9.68
CA PRO A 479 21.91 -4.13 -10.67
C PRO A 479 20.67 -4.17 -11.55
N GLU A 480 20.84 -3.94 -12.84
CA GLU A 480 19.79 -4.14 -13.84
C GLU A 480 19.17 -5.56 -13.74
N PRO A 481 17.83 -5.72 -13.80
CA PRO A 481 17.24 -7.05 -13.79
C PRO A 481 17.58 -7.82 -15.07
N ALA A 482 18.38 -8.87 -14.87
CA ALA A 482 18.48 -10.10 -15.68
C ALA A 482 18.38 -10.02 -17.22
N ALA A 483 19.40 -9.51 -17.88
CA ALA A 483 19.67 -9.86 -19.29
C ALA A 483 20.54 -11.16 -19.48
N LEU A 484 20.90 -11.85 -18.40
CA LEU A 484 21.85 -12.99 -18.45
C LEU A 484 21.28 -14.38 -18.81
N PRO A 485 19.98 -14.71 -18.72
CA PRO A 485 19.50 -16.02 -19.17
C PRO A 485 19.52 -16.20 -20.71
N LEU A 486 19.47 -15.11 -21.48
CA LEU A 486 19.40 -15.18 -22.92
C LEU A 486 20.77 -15.47 -23.59
N ILE A 487 21.88 -15.11 -22.96
CA ILE A 487 23.23 -15.32 -23.51
C ILE A 487 23.71 -16.77 -23.30
N LEU A 488 23.33 -17.41 -22.19
CA LEU A 488 23.68 -18.82 -21.94
C LEU A 488 22.86 -19.80 -22.79
N ALA A 489 21.62 -19.46 -23.14
CA ALA A 489 20.82 -20.26 -24.10
C ALA A 489 21.36 -20.19 -25.55
N ALA A 490 21.88 -19.03 -25.96
CA ALA A 490 22.49 -18.88 -27.28
C ALA A 490 23.83 -19.64 -27.40
N ALA A 491 24.63 -19.73 -26.35
CA ALA A 491 25.90 -20.46 -26.36
C ALA A 491 25.70 -21.99 -26.36
N ALA A 492 24.63 -22.51 -25.76
CA ALA A 492 24.28 -23.93 -25.78
C ALA A 492 23.76 -24.40 -27.15
N PHE A 493 23.12 -23.51 -27.93
CA PHE A 493 22.64 -23.85 -29.29
C PHE A 493 23.72 -23.81 -30.37
N CYS A 494 24.79 -23.05 -30.17
CA CYS A 494 25.93 -23.03 -31.14
C CYS A 494 26.91 -24.20 -30.97
N GLY A 495 26.92 -24.89 -29.83
CA GLY A 495 27.83 -26.02 -29.56
C GLY A 495 27.38 -27.36 -30.15
N LEU A 496 26.15 -27.52 -30.61
CA LEU A 496 25.57 -28.78 -31.09
C LEU A 496 25.53 -28.95 -32.62
N ARG A 497 26.13 -28.05 -33.40
CA ARG A 497 26.15 -28.12 -34.87
C ARG A 497 27.55 -28.44 -35.48
N ARG A 498 28.48 -28.99 -34.71
CA ARG A 498 29.78 -29.45 -35.25
C ARG A 498 30.12 -30.87 -34.81
N ARG A 499 29.22 -31.82 -35.06
CA ARG A 499 29.57 -33.25 -35.23
C ARG A 499 28.48 -33.93 -36.05
N ARG A 500 28.61 -33.81 -37.33
CA ARG A 500 28.32 -34.86 -38.34
C ARG A 500 29.04 -34.51 -39.62
#